data_b816385c4deb9a8c54f0b9c8560f7e5e
#
_entry.id   b816385c4deb9a8c54f0b9c8560f7e5e
#
_cell.length_a   1.000
_cell.length_b   1.000
_cell.length_c   1.000
_cell.angle_alpha   90.00
_cell.angle_beta   90.00
_cell.angle_gamma   90.00
#
_symmetry.space_group_name_H-M   'P 1'
#
loop_
_entity.id
_entity.type
_entity.pdbx_description
1 polymer ?
#
loop_
_entity_poly.entity_id
_entity_poly.type
_entity_poly.pdbx_seq_one_letter_code
_entity_poly.pdbx_strand_id
1 'polypeptide(L)'
;KLKFKKIYISSRNRNIAKKLANKFGKVKIIKDNQEIINKSSIIFLGITPNVGNKILAKLKFSKNKKIISLISTINLSKLKQVTKNKNVVRATPLPPIEIKKGPVIICPPSKFAKNIFKHLGQVLEIRNEKLSYKFWSTASLMATYYEILNTSSKWLTKKGINKKLADTYVAELFLALSQDALNKSSQGFTKLVADSQTPKG
;
A
#
# COMPACT_ATOMS: atom_id res chain seq x y z
N LYS A 1 -8.69 -16.84 -4.88
CA LYS A 1 -7.66 -16.86 -3.80
C LYS A 1 -6.29 -17.03 -4.43
N LEU A 2 -5.30 -16.15 -4.14
CA LEU A 2 -3.94 -16.31 -4.63
C LEU A 2 -3.32 -17.57 -4.02
N LYS A 3 -2.79 -18.45 -4.89
CA LYS A 3 -2.13 -19.69 -4.45
C LYS A 3 -0.62 -19.54 -4.68
N PHE A 4 0.12 -19.12 -3.65
CA PHE A 4 1.58 -19.24 -3.62
C PHE A 4 1.98 -20.56 -2.97
N LYS A 5 2.98 -21.24 -3.58
CA LYS A 5 3.53 -22.47 -3.00
C LYS A 5 4.38 -22.15 -1.77
N LYS A 6 5.27 -21.17 -1.88
CA LYS A 6 6.18 -20.71 -0.81
C LYS A 6 6.36 -19.20 -0.92
N ILE A 7 6.64 -18.55 0.20
CA ILE A 7 6.99 -17.13 0.31
C ILE A 7 8.33 -17.05 1.03
N TYR A 8 9.35 -16.58 0.34
CA TYR A 8 10.67 -16.38 0.90
C TYR A 8 10.81 -14.94 1.38
N ILE A 9 11.29 -14.75 2.61
CA ILE A 9 11.48 -13.44 3.22
C ILE A 9 12.90 -13.29 3.76
N SER A 10 13.41 -12.06 3.70
CA SER A 10 14.70 -11.70 4.24
C SER A 10 14.71 -11.75 5.78
N SER A 11 15.83 -12.16 6.35
CA SER A 11 16.05 -12.20 7.79
C SER A 11 16.42 -10.83 8.40
N ARG A 12 16.37 -9.71 7.63
CA ARG A 12 16.80 -8.39 8.08
C ARG A 12 16.14 -7.95 9.39
N ASN A 13 14.82 -8.09 9.49
CA ASN A 13 14.10 -7.91 10.75
C ASN A 13 13.74 -9.29 11.30
N ARG A 14 14.63 -9.84 12.14
CA ARG A 14 14.49 -11.20 12.67
C ARG A 14 13.19 -11.44 13.42
N ASN A 15 12.73 -10.45 14.20
CA ASN A 15 11.51 -10.58 15.01
C ASN A 15 10.27 -10.66 14.12
N ILE A 16 10.14 -9.75 13.17
CA ILE A 16 9.02 -9.77 12.20
C ILE A 16 9.09 -11.04 11.34
N ALA A 17 10.27 -11.41 10.86
CA ALA A 17 10.45 -12.59 10.04
C ALA A 17 10.03 -13.87 10.79
N LYS A 18 10.45 -14.05 12.05
CA LYS A 18 10.03 -15.16 12.89
C LYS A 18 8.51 -15.18 13.14
N LYS A 19 7.93 -14.01 13.49
CA LYS A 19 6.48 -13.87 13.68
C LYS A 19 5.69 -14.31 12.43
N LEU A 20 6.13 -13.88 11.24
CA LEU A 20 5.48 -14.26 9.99
C LEU A 20 5.66 -15.75 9.66
N ALA A 21 6.85 -16.31 9.85
CA ALA A 21 7.11 -17.72 9.60
C ALA A 21 6.31 -18.64 10.53
N ASN A 22 6.15 -18.24 11.80
CA ASN A 22 5.33 -18.98 12.77
C ASN A 22 3.84 -18.90 12.44
N LYS A 23 3.37 -17.71 12.00
CA LYS A 23 1.95 -17.50 11.66
C LYS A 23 1.55 -18.17 10.34
N PHE A 24 2.46 -18.28 9.38
CA PHE A 24 2.16 -18.75 8.03
C PHE A 24 3.12 -19.84 7.58
N GLY A 25 2.71 -21.09 7.55
CA GLY A 25 3.54 -22.25 7.22
C GLY A 25 4.23 -22.21 5.84
N LYS A 26 3.72 -21.37 4.93
CA LYS A 26 4.32 -21.16 3.60
C LYS A 26 5.47 -20.15 3.60
N VAL A 27 5.66 -19.40 4.68
CA VAL A 27 6.74 -18.40 4.82
C VAL A 27 8.01 -19.10 5.26
N LYS A 28 9.10 -18.85 4.53
CA LYS A 28 10.45 -19.37 4.82
C LYS A 28 11.43 -18.21 4.90
N ILE A 29 12.18 -18.16 5.99
CA ILE A 29 13.22 -17.15 6.21
C ILE A 29 14.50 -17.59 5.51
N ILE A 30 15.08 -16.70 4.70
CA ILE A 30 16.35 -16.93 4.03
C ILE A 30 17.30 -15.78 4.40
N LYS A 31 18.56 -16.11 4.73
CA LYS A 31 19.57 -15.12 5.13
C LYS A 31 20.10 -14.33 3.92
N ASP A 32 20.34 -15.01 2.83
CA ASP A 32 20.90 -14.42 1.61
C ASP A 32 19.80 -13.92 0.67
N ASN A 33 19.84 -12.62 0.34
CA ASN A 33 18.89 -12.01 -0.59
C ASN A 33 19.04 -12.54 -2.03
N GLN A 34 20.25 -12.93 -2.45
CA GLN A 34 20.43 -13.52 -3.77
C GLN A 34 19.76 -14.89 -3.88
N GLU A 35 19.81 -15.68 -2.82
CA GLU A 35 19.11 -16.95 -2.76
C GLU A 35 17.59 -16.77 -2.85
N ILE A 36 17.02 -15.72 -2.18
CA ILE A 36 15.60 -15.35 -2.31
C ILE A 36 15.25 -15.10 -3.77
N ILE A 37 16.07 -14.28 -4.46
CA ILE A 37 15.86 -13.95 -5.87
C ILE A 37 15.89 -15.20 -6.74
N ASN A 38 16.88 -16.07 -6.54
CA ASN A 38 17.05 -17.27 -7.34
C ASN A 38 15.85 -18.22 -7.22
N LYS A 39 15.33 -18.40 -5.98
CA LYS A 39 14.20 -19.30 -5.69
C LYS A 39 12.83 -18.72 -6.04
N SER A 40 12.72 -17.41 -6.33
CA SER A 40 11.44 -16.73 -6.56
C SER A 40 11.20 -16.43 -8.04
N SER A 41 9.98 -16.59 -8.51
CA SER A 41 9.53 -16.11 -9.83
C SER A 41 9.01 -14.67 -9.78
N ILE A 42 8.44 -14.26 -8.63
CA ILE A 42 7.97 -12.90 -8.36
C ILE A 42 8.75 -12.35 -7.16
N ILE A 43 9.29 -11.16 -7.30
CA ILE A 43 10.14 -10.51 -6.31
C ILE A 43 9.49 -9.20 -5.87
N PHE A 44 9.31 -9.02 -4.58
CA PHE A 44 8.91 -7.76 -3.98
C PHE A 44 10.13 -7.04 -3.41
N LEU A 45 10.38 -5.82 -3.90
CA LEU A 45 11.42 -4.94 -3.39
C LEU A 45 10.81 -4.03 -2.32
N GLY A 46 10.81 -4.51 -1.08
CA GLY A 46 10.32 -3.79 0.11
C GLY A 46 11.48 -3.28 0.97
N ILE A 47 12.38 -2.51 0.37
CA ILE A 47 13.58 -1.96 1.04
C ILE A 47 13.40 -0.46 1.24
N THR A 48 13.95 0.06 2.35
CA THR A 48 13.93 1.50 2.60
C THR A 48 14.81 2.24 1.57
N PRO A 49 14.42 3.46 1.16
CA PRO A 49 15.13 4.22 0.12
C PRO A 49 16.63 4.35 0.34
N ASN A 50 17.05 4.66 1.57
CA ASN A 50 18.45 4.95 1.93
C ASN A 50 19.41 3.80 1.65
N VAL A 51 18.93 2.56 1.69
CA VAL A 51 19.76 1.37 1.46
C VAL A 51 19.45 0.67 0.13
N GLY A 52 18.36 1.08 -0.54
CA GLY A 52 17.85 0.42 -1.74
C GLY A 52 18.89 0.33 -2.86
N ASN A 53 19.50 1.43 -3.24
CA ASN A 53 20.50 1.46 -4.31
C ASN A 53 21.73 0.58 -4.01
N LYS A 54 22.25 0.63 -2.77
CA LYS A 54 23.42 -0.16 -2.37
C LYS A 54 23.14 -1.66 -2.39
N ILE A 55 21.94 -2.07 -1.94
CA ILE A 55 21.55 -3.49 -1.92
C ILE A 55 21.27 -3.98 -3.34
N LEU A 56 20.48 -3.24 -4.13
CA LEU A 56 20.10 -3.65 -5.49
C LEU A 56 21.32 -3.80 -6.42
N ALA A 57 22.32 -2.93 -6.27
CA ALA A 57 23.54 -2.99 -7.08
C ALA A 57 24.35 -4.29 -6.90
N LYS A 58 24.21 -4.95 -5.74
CA LYS A 58 24.90 -6.20 -5.43
C LYS A 58 24.14 -7.45 -5.85
N LEU A 59 22.88 -7.31 -6.29
CA LEU A 59 21.99 -8.42 -6.59
C LEU A 59 21.85 -8.63 -8.10
N LYS A 60 21.78 -9.88 -8.51
CA LYS A 60 21.63 -10.28 -9.91
C LYS A 60 20.19 -10.79 -10.13
N PHE A 61 19.52 -10.22 -11.12
CA PHE A 61 18.14 -10.58 -11.49
C PHE A 61 18.10 -11.21 -12.87
N SER A 62 17.57 -12.41 -12.98
CA SER A 62 17.36 -13.04 -14.30
C SER A 62 16.21 -12.33 -15.05
N LYS A 63 16.31 -12.26 -16.38
CA LYS A 63 15.36 -11.52 -17.25
C LYS A 63 13.90 -12.01 -17.16
N ASN A 64 13.69 -13.27 -16.77
CA ASN A 64 12.36 -13.87 -16.62
C ASN A 64 11.67 -13.56 -15.29
N LYS A 65 12.36 -12.93 -14.33
CA LYS A 65 11.77 -12.57 -13.04
C LYS A 65 10.76 -11.43 -13.20
N LYS A 66 9.68 -11.50 -12.44
CA LYS A 66 8.69 -10.43 -12.31
C LYS A 66 8.99 -9.63 -11.05
N ILE A 67 9.21 -8.34 -11.18
CA ILE A 67 9.65 -7.49 -10.07
C ILE A 67 8.56 -6.48 -9.73
N ILE A 68 8.17 -6.42 -8.47
CA ILE A 68 7.26 -5.40 -7.91
C ILE A 68 8.07 -4.58 -6.91
N SER A 69 8.25 -3.30 -7.23
CA SER A 69 8.93 -2.37 -6.32
C SER A 69 7.91 -1.58 -5.48
N LEU A 70 8.11 -1.63 -4.17
CA LEU A 70 7.42 -0.80 -3.18
C LEU A 70 8.28 0.39 -2.75
N ILE A 71 9.42 0.62 -3.42
CA ILE A 71 10.35 1.69 -3.10
C ILE A 71 9.84 3.00 -3.73
N SER A 72 9.46 3.95 -2.92
CA SER A 72 8.85 5.21 -3.37
C SER A 72 9.81 6.12 -4.14
N THR A 73 11.07 6.16 -3.76
CA THR A 73 12.09 7.13 -4.24
C THR A 73 12.89 6.67 -5.45
N ILE A 74 12.78 5.42 -5.89
CA ILE A 74 13.50 4.92 -7.05
C ILE A 74 12.51 4.79 -8.22
N ASN A 75 12.74 5.54 -9.29
CA ASN A 75 11.89 5.52 -10.47
C ASN A 75 12.06 4.25 -11.32
N LEU A 76 11.12 4.01 -12.23
CA LEU A 76 11.10 2.83 -13.09
C LEU A 76 12.35 2.69 -13.96
N SER A 77 12.85 3.79 -14.51
CA SER A 77 14.05 3.79 -15.34
C SER A 77 15.24 3.28 -14.55
N LYS A 78 15.46 3.82 -13.35
CA LYS A 78 16.54 3.40 -12.46
C LYS A 78 16.36 1.96 -11.99
N LEU A 79 15.15 1.55 -11.64
CA LEU A 79 14.86 0.16 -11.25
C LEU A 79 15.19 -0.82 -12.38
N LYS A 80 14.77 -0.53 -13.62
CA LYS A 80 15.07 -1.35 -14.80
C LYS A 80 16.57 -1.42 -15.08
N GLN A 81 17.27 -0.29 -14.94
CA GLN A 81 18.71 -0.21 -15.10
C GLN A 81 19.45 -1.09 -14.08
N VAL A 82 19.15 -0.92 -12.78
CA VAL A 82 19.84 -1.63 -11.69
C VAL A 82 19.52 -3.12 -11.69
N THR A 83 18.25 -3.49 -11.95
CA THR A 83 17.87 -4.91 -11.99
C THR A 83 18.17 -5.58 -13.32
N LYS A 84 18.56 -4.81 -14.36
CA LYS A 84 18.75 -5.28 -15.74
C LYS A 84 17.53 -6.08 -16.25
N ASN A 85 16.33 -5.70 -15.79
CA ASN A 85 15.09 -6.41 -16.06
C ASN A 85 14.00 -5.45 -16.57
N LYS A 86 13.29 -5.85 -17.62
CA LYS A 86 12.19 -5.06 -18.21
C LYS A 86 10.85 -5.28 -17.48
N ASN A 87 10.69 -6.42 -16.80
CA ASN A 87 9.45 -6.81 -16.11
C ASN A 87 9.36 -6.20 -14.70
N VAL A 88 9.50 -4.89 -14.61
CA VAL A 88 9.44 -4.13 -13.35
C VAL A 88 8.18 -3.30 -13.30
N VAL A 89 7.46 -3.41 -12.19
CA VAL A 89 6.27 -2.62 -11.86
C VAL A 89 6.50 -1.93 -10.52
N ARG A 90 6.15 -0.66 -10.42
CA ARG A 90 6.03 0.00 -9.11
C ARG A 90 4.63 -0.19 -8.59
N ALA A 91 4.53 -0.45 -7.31
CA ALA A 91 3.24 -0.49 -6.61
C ALA A 91 3.30 0.36 -5.35
N THR A 92 2.22 1.08 -5.10
CA THR A 92 2.11 1.95 -3.92
C THR A 92 0.85 1.55 -3.13
N PRO A 93 0.93 0.48 -2.35
CA PRO A 93 -0.12 0.14 -1.40
C PRO A 93 -0.04 1.09 -0.19
N LEU A 94 -1.19 1.37 0.42
CA LEU A 94 -1.27 2.07 1.69
C LEU A 94 -1.41 1.08 2.86
N PRO A 95 -1.13 1.48 4.11
CA PRO A 95 -1.25 0.60 5.28
C PRO A 95 -2.57 -0.18 5.39
N PRO A 96 -3.75 0.35 5.04
CA PRO A 96 -5.01 -0.40 5.07
C PRO A 96 -5.06 -1.63 4.16
N ILE A 97 -4.05 -1.87 3.32
CA ILE A 97 -3.93 -3.12 2.55
C ILE A 97 -3.89 -4.37 3.44
N GLU A 98 -3.48 -4.23 4.70
CA GLU A 98 -3.47 -5.32 5.68
C GLU A 98 -4.88 -5.87 5.90
N ILE A 99 -5.89 -5.01 5.90
CA ILE A 99 -7.30 -5.37 6.00
C ILE A 99 -7.99 -5.48 4.63
N LYS A 100 -7.21 -5.54 3.55
CA LYS A 100 -7.66 -5.65 2.15
C LYS A 100 -8.53 -4.47 1.70
N LYS A 101 -8.21 -3.28 2.15
CA LYS A 101 -8.91 -2.03 1.82
C LYS A 101 -7.95 -1.00 1.24
N GLY A 102 -8.52 -0.03 0.55
CA GLY A 102 -7.81 1.11 -0.02
C GLY A 102 -7.27 0.89 -1.44
N PRO A 103 -6.82 1.98 -2.06
CA PRO A 103 -6.28 1.96 -3.41
C PRO A 103 -4.85 1.39 -3.44
N VAL A 104 -4.55 0.68 -4.52
CA VAL A 104 -3.19 0.25 -4.86
C VAL A 104 -2.85 0.79 -6.24
N ILE A 105 -1.99 1.79 -6.28
CA ILE A 105 -1.49 2.33 -7.55
C ILE A 105 -0.44 1.37 -8.11
N ILE A 106 -0.56 0.97 -9.38
CA ILE A 106 0.49 0.24 -10.09
C ILE A 106 0.90 1.00 -11.36
N CYS A 107 2.20 1.06 -11.62
CA CYS A 107 2.78 1.72 -12.79
C CYS A 107 4.03 0.95 -13.27
N PRO A 108 4.12 0.61 -14.57
CA PRO A 108 3.07 0.70 -15.58
C PRO A 108 1.95 -0.33 -15.34
N PRO A 109 0.85 -0.30 -16.11
CA PRO A 109 -0.18 -1.34 -16.11
C PRO A 109 0.43 -2.73 -16.27
N SER A 110 -0.04 -3.69 -15.47
CA SER A 110 0.56 -5.02 -15.45
C SER A 110 -0.42 -6.09 -14.99
N LYS A 111 -0.76 -7.00 -15.90
CA LYS A 111 -1.67 -8.11 -15.62
C LYS A 111 -1.25 -8.95 -14.41
N PHE A 112 0.06 -9.23 -14.25
CA PHE A 112 0.53 -10.03 -13.11
C PHE A 112 0.43 -9.28 -11.78
N ALA A 113 0.79 -7.99 -11.75
CA ALA A 113 0.67 -7.17 -10.54
C ALA A 113 -0.80 -6.94 -10.17
N LYS A 114 -1.65 -6.61 -11.16
CA LYS A 114 -3.10 -6.48 -10.96
C LYS A 114 -3.71 -7.74 -10.37
N ASN A 115 -3.34 -8.92 -10.87
CA ASN A 115 -3.84 -10.20 -10.36
C ASN A 115 -3.45 -10.48 -8.91
N ILE A 116 -2.35 -9.90 -8.42
CA ILE A 116 -1.95 -9.99 -7.02
C ILE A 116 -2.75 -8.99 -6.18
N PHE A 117 -2.69 -7.73 -6.56
CA PHE A 117 -3.21 -6.64 -5.72
C PHE A 117 -4.74 -6.54 -5.69
N LYS A 118 -5.46 -7.03 -6.72
CA LYS A 118 -6.94 -7.07 -6.70
C LYS A 118 -7.55 -7.86 -5.54
N HIS A 119 -6.76 -8.72 -4.88
CA HIS A 119 -7.17 -9.44 -3.68
C HIS A 119 -6.86 -8.69 -2.38
N LEU A 120 -6.18 -7.56 -2.49
CA LEU A 120 -5.69 -6.78 -1.36
C LEU A 120 -6.26 -5.36 -1.30
N GLY A 121 -6.86 -4.89 -2.39
CA GLY A 121 -7.45 -3.56 -2.47
C GLY A 121 -7.87 -3.21 -3.91
N GLN A 122 -8.39 -2.01 -4.10
CA GLN A 122 -8.77 -1.50 -5.42
C GLN A 122 -7.53 -1.13 -6.23
N VAL A 123 -7.31 -1.78 -7.37
CA VAL A 123 -6.14 -1.52 -8.22
C VAL A 123 -6.41 -0.40 -9.20
N LEU A 124 -5.54 0.60 -9.22
CA LEU A 124 -5.54 1.71 -10.16
C LEU A 124 -4.28 1.61 -11.03
N GLU A 125 -4.48 1.38 -12.33
CA GLU A 125 -3.40 1.19 -13.31
C GLU A 125 -3.04 2.52 -13.97
N ILE A 126 -1.82 3.01 -13.74
CA ILE A 126 -1.34 4.30 -14.25
C ILE A 126 -0.22 4.07 -15.25
N ARG A 127 -0.39 4.59 -16.48
CA ARG A 127 0.64 4.46 -17.55
C ARG A 127 1.82 5.39 -17.34
N ASN A 128 1.57 6.63 -16.93
CA ASN A 128 2.59 7.65 -16.75
C ASN A 128 3.08 7.69 -15.30
N GLU A 129 4.36 7.41 -15.10
CA GLU A 129 4.97 7.39 -13.78
C GLU A 129 4.86 8.73 -13.04
N LYS A 130 4.99 9.87 -13.75
CA LYS A 130 4.84 11.19 -13.14
C LYS A 130 3.44 11.40 -12.56
N LEU A 131 2.40 10.85 -13.19
CA LEU A 131 1.04 10.88 -12.67
C LEU A 131 0.89 9.98 -11.44
N SER A 132 1.58 8.84 -11.38
CA SER A 132 1.53 7.96 -10.21
C SER A 132 2.05 8.64 -8.94
N TYR A 133 3.01 9.56 -9.06
CA TYR A 133 3.49 10.35 -7.93
C TYR A 133 2.44 11.35 -7.40
N LYS A 134 1.58 11.91 -8.28
CA LYS A 134 0.49 12.80 -7.84
C LYS A 134 -0.51 12.08 -6.94
N PHE A 135 -0.86 10.84 -7.28
CA PHE A 135 -1.68 10.01 -6.39
C PHE A 135 -0.98 9.71 -5.06
N TRP A 136 0.33 9.45 -5.10
CA TRP A 136 1.07 9.22 -3.86
C TRP A 136 1.13 10.46 -2.97
N SER A 137 1.23 11.66 -3.56
CA SER A 137 1.22 12.91 -2.79
C SER A 137 -0.07 13.08 -1.99
N THR A 138 -1.22 12.63 -2.51
CA THR A 138 -2.49 12.70 -1.76
C THR A 138 -2.51 11.77 -0.55
N ALA A 139 -1.66 10.75 -0.50
CA ALA A 139 -1.55 9.87 0.66
C ALA A 139 -0.99 10.59 1.92
N SER A 140 -0.36 11.76 1.76
CA SER A 140 0.07 12.60 2.89
C SER A 140 -1.11 13.08 3.74
N LEU A 141 -2.32 13.15 3.16
CA LEU A 141 -3.55 13.48 3.88
C LEU A 141 -3.93 12.46 4.96
N MET A 142 -3.27 11.31 5.00
CA MET A 142 -3.55 10.27 5.99
C MET A 142 -3.33 10.76 7.43
N ALA A 143 -2.28 11.54 7.68
CA ALA A 143 -2.02 12.12 9.00
C ALA A 143 -3.10 13.15 9.37
N THR A 144 -3.48 14.03 8.44
CA THR A 144 -4.56 14.99 8.60
C THR A 144 -5.89 14.31 8.91
N TYR A 145 -6.20 13.24 8.19
CA TYR A 145 -7.39 12.45 8.44
C TYR A 145 -7.44 11.91 9.88
N TYR A 146 -6.36 11.28 10.33
CA TYR A 146 -6.31 10.79 11.72
C TYR A 146 -6.37 11.91 12.75
N GLU A 147 -5.84 13.11 12.46
CA GLU A 147 -5.96 14.26 13.38
C GLU A 147 -7.40 14.79 13.43
N ILE A 148 -8.15 14.77 12.33
CA ILE A 148 -9.58 15.09 12.35
C ILE A 148 -10.33 14.14 13.29
N LEU A 149 -10.10 12.81 13.18
CA LEU A 149 -10.71 11.83 14.08
C LEU A 149 -10.34 12.08 15.53
N ASN A 150 -9.05 12.32 15.81
CA ASN A 150 -8.52 12.59 17.14
C ASN A 150 -9.14 13.85 17.76
N THR A 151 -9.21 14.93 16.99
CA THR A 151 -9.80 16.22 17.45
C THR A 151 -11.28 16.07 17.74
N SER A 152 -12.03 15.39 16.87
CA SER A 152 -13.47 15.15 17.07
C SER A 152 -13.73 14.29 18.31
N SER A 153 -12.98 13.22 18.49
CA SER A 153 -13.09 12.36 19.68
C SER A 153 -12.72 13.11 20.98
N LYS A 154 -11.65 13.90 20.95
CA LYS A 154 -11.28 14.75 22.11
C LYS A 154 -12.37 15.75 22.46
N TRP A 155 -13.02 16.36 21.48
CA TRP A 155 -14.12 17.29 21.73
C TRP A 155 -15.29 16.59 22.41
N LEU A 156 -15.72 15.44 21.93
CA LEU A 156 -16.78 14.64 22.55
C LEU A 156 -16.43 14.25 23.99
N THR A 157 -15.18 13.85 24.23
CA THR A 157 -14.70 13.48 25.57
C THR A 157 -14.73 14.67 26.54
N LYS A 158 -14.35 15.86 26.06
CA LYS A 158 -14.47 17.11 26.85
C LYS A 158 -15.92 17.46 27.17
N LYS A 159 -16.88 16.99 26.39
CA LYS A 159 -18.32 17.16 26.62
C LYS A 159 -18.94 16.07 27.48
N GLY A 160 -18.12 15.23 28.12
CA GLY A 160 -18.56 14.19 29.05
C GLY A 160 -18.83 12.83 28.45
N ILE A 161 -18.57 12.64 27.15
CA ILE A 161 -18.72 11.33 26.50
C ILE A 161 -17.53 10.44 26.87
N ASN A 162 -17.81 9.18 27.23
CA ASN A 162 -16.75 8.19 27.48
C ASN A 162 -15.83 8.07 26.27
N LYS A 163 -14.51 8.06 26.49
CA LYS A 163 -13.52 8.04 25.39
C LYS A 163 -13.72 6.89 24.41
N LYS A 164 -13.98 5.68 24.88
CA LYS A 164 -14.20 4.53 24.00
C LYS A 164 -15.41 4.72 23.09
N LEU A 165 -16.49 5.27 23.64
CA LEU A 165 -17.70 5.58 22.88
C LEU A 165 -17.44 6.71 21.88
N ALA A 166 -16.74 7.75 22.26
CA ALA A 166 -16.35 8.85 21.39
C ALA A 166 -15.49 8.36 20.21
N ASP A 167 -14.45 7.55 20.49
CA ASP A 167 -13.57 6.97 19.46
C ASP A 167 -14.36 6.08 18.48
N THR A 168 -15.25 5.24 19.02
CA THR A 168 -16.08 4.36 18.20
C THR A 168 -17.04 5.16 17.31
N TYR A 169 -17.75 6.12 17.89
CA TYR A 169 -18.70 6.96 17.15
C TYR A 169 -18.02 7.71 15.99
N VAL A 170 -16.88 8.37 16.28
CA VAL A 170 -16.15 9.13 15.26
C VAL A 170 -15.63 8.20 14.15
N ALA A 171 -15.08 7.03 14.50
CA ALA A 171 -14.59 6.07 13.51
C ALA A 171 -15.72 5.56 12.60
N GLU A 172 -16.89 5.20 13.16
CA GLU A 172 -18.05 4.73 12.40
C GLU A 172 -18.65 5.84 11.54
N LEU A 173 -18.73 7.08 12.05
CA LEU A 173 -19.20 8.23 11.28
C LEU A 173 -18.36 8.43 10.01
N PHE A 174 -17.03 8.49 10.15
CA PHE A 174 -16.14 8.70 8.99
C PHE A 174 -16.09 7.49 8.06
N LEU A 175 -16.26 6.27 8.58
CA LEU A 175 -16.40 5.07 7.77
C LEU A 175 -17.67 5.15 6.90
N ALA A 176 -18.82 5.52 7.49
CA ALA A 176 -20.08 5.68 6.79
C ALA A 176 -20.00 6.77 5.70
N LEU A 177 -19.46 7.94 6.04
CA LEU A 177 -19.26 9.04 5.09
C LEU A 177 -18.32 8.64 3.94
N SER A 178 -17.24 7.93 4.23
CA SER A 178 -16.32 7.45 3.20
C SER A 178 -16.95 6.41 2.29
N GLN A 179 -17.79 5.53 2.84
CA GLN A 179 -18.51 4.53 2.05
C GLN A 179 -19.58 5.20 1.16
N ASP A 180 -20.31 6.18 1.68
CA ASP A 180 -21.27 6.96 0.91
C ASP A 180 -20.59 7.73 -0.23
N ALA A 181 -19.47 8.39 0.07
CA ALA A 181 -18.67 9.09 -0.94
C ALA A 181 -18.13 8.13 -2.03
N LEU A 182 -17.74 6.91 -1.67
CA LEU A 182 -17.31 5.90 -2.63
C LEU A 182 -18.45 5.47 -3.54
N ASN A 183 -19.64 5.23 -2.97
CA ASN A 183 -20.84 4.82 -3.72
C ASN A 183 -21.32 5.92 -4.68
N LYS A 184 -21.19 7.18 -4.29
CA LYS A 184 -21.61 8.36 -5.06
C LYS A 184 -20.48 9.03 -5.84
N SER A 185 -19.30 8.44 -5.92
CA SER A 185 -18.12 9.06 -6.54
C SER A 185 -18.32 9.47 -8.00
N SER A 186 -19.19 8.79 -8.74
CA SER A 186 -19.56 9.15 -10.12
C SER A 186 -20.33 10.47 -10.24
N GLN A 187 -20.98 10.95 -9.17
CA GLN A 187 -21.71 12.22 -9.14
C GLN A 187 -20.78 13.42 -8.89
N GLY A 188 -19.55 13.17 -8.49
CA GLY A 188 -18.55 14.18 -8.11
C GLY A 188 -18.71 14.69 -6.68
N PHE A 189 -17.58 14.97 -6.03
CA PHE A 189 -17.57 15.38 -4.62
C PHE A 189 -18.14 16.78 -4.38
N THR A 190 -18.10 17.67 -5.37
CA THR A 190 -18.73 19.00 -5.27
C THR A 190 -20.23 18.88 -4.98
N LYS A 191 -20.91 17.92 -5.65
CA LYS A 191 -22.32 17.66 -5.38
C LYS A 191 -22.55 17.13 -3.97
N LEU A 192 -21.70 16.21 -3.49
CA LEU A 192 -21.81 15.69 -2.11
C LEU A 192 -21.65 16.79 -1.07
N VAL A 193 -20.74 17.75 -1.30
CA VAL A 193 -20.58 18.91 -0.43
C VAL A 193 -21.84 19.74 -0.40
N ALA A 194 -22.43 20.07 -1.57
CA ALA A 194 -23.65 20.84 -1.65
C ALA A 194 -24.85 20.14 -0.97
N ASP A 195 -25.02 18.84 -1.24
CA ASP A 195 -26.11 18.03 -0.69
C ASP A 195 -26.01 17.82 0.82
N SER A 196 -24.81 17.95 1.41
CA SER A 196 -24.56 17.79 2.86
C SER A 196 -24.77 19.06 3.68
N GLN A 197 -24.96 20.20 3.00
CA GLN A 197 -25.18 21.48 3.69
C GLN A 197 -26.66 21.65 4.01
N THR A 198 -26.95 21.99 5.28
CA THR A 198 -28.29 22.41 5.66
C THR A 198 -28.58 23.83 5.14
N PRO A 199 -29.76 24.10 4.55
CA PRO A 199 -30.14 25.45 4.18
C PRO A 199 -30.07 26.38 5.40
N LYS A 200 -29.27 27.46 5.34
CA LYS A 200 -29.01 28.41 6.42
C LYS A 200 -28.18 27.87 7.61
N GLY A 201 -27.44 26.74 7.44
CA GLY A 201 -26.47 26.25 8.42
C GLY A 201 -25.07 26.78 8.15
#